data_cdefab21c95f46d4b9b569569bcedbe7
#
_entry.id   cdefab21c95f46d4b9b569569bcedbe7
#
_cell.length_a   1.000
_cell.length_b   1.000
_cell.length_c   1.000
_cell.angle_alpha   90.00
_cell.angle_beta   90.00
_cell.angle_gamma   90.00
#
_symmetry.space_group_name_H-M   'P 1'
#
loop_
_entity.id
_entity.type
_entity.pdbx_description
1 polymer ?
#
loop_
_entity_poly.entity_id
_entity_poly.type
_entity_poly.pdbx_seq_one_letter_code
_entity_poly.pdbx_strand_id
1 'polypeptide(L)'
;MGLIFVVTPTEVVLTYAMPYSDIGSTEKGSSYGSIASIQQMKEVNSPSWILSGEWATNLINKTKTDFNHTNPAKFDATFTMIMLSGLARHQHQISNFSLTDLHTENDTKTYSGLATITMKKGPLTNVPIEIKIINNNVISVWLEPIKVENHFGDSPIYGTVFTSKDLEGKASIGATK
;
A
#
# COMPACT_ATOMS: atom_id res chain seq x y z
N MET A 1 -44.61 -34.18 19.54
CA MET A 1 -43.55 -33.45 20.28
C MET A 1 -42.39 -33.30 19.30
N GLY A 2 -42.32 -32.18 18.58
CA GLY A 2 -41.35 -31.92 17.52
C GLY A 2 -40.18 -31.13 18.05
N LEU A 3 -38.95 -31.62 17.86
CA LEU A 3 -37.71 -30.92 18.18
C LEU A 3 -37.42 -29.91 17.06
N ILE A 4 -37.41 -28.65 17.40
CA ILE A 4 -36.96 -27.60 16.49
C ILE A 4 -35.44 -27.40 16.72
N PHE A 5 -34.61 -27.77 15.75
CA PHE A 5 -33.20 -27.40 15.73
C PHE A 5 -33.05 -25.96 15.22
N VAL A 6 -32.68 -25.08 16.13
CA VAL A 6 -32.23 -23.72 15.75
C VAL A 6 -30.75 -23.83 15.35
N VAL A 7 -30.47 -23.74 14.06
CA VAL A 7 -29.10 -23.61 13.56
C VAL A 7 -28.75 -22.12 13.61
N THR A 8 -27.91 -21.73 14.55
CA THR A 8 -27.31 -20.41 14.56
C THR A 8 -26.19 -20.34 13.49
N PRO A 9 -26.17 -19.34 12.62
CA PRO A 9 -25.05 -19.17 11.70
C PRO A 9 -23.82 -18.77 12.51
N THR A 10 -22.82 -19.64 12.54
CA THR A 10 -21.47 -19.32 13.02
C THR A 10 -20.85 -18.39 11.99
N GLU A 11 -20.73 -17.12 12.31
CA GLU A 11 -19.88 -16.19 11.54
C GLU A 11 -18.43 -16.68 11.63
N VAL A 12 -17.91 -17.19 10.52
CA VAL A 12 -16.49 -17.45 10.36
C VAL A 12 -15.81 -16.09 10.15
N VAL A 13 -15.36 -15.46 11.23
CA VAL A 13 -14.47 -14.31 11.16
C VAL A 13 -13.11 -14.84 10.71
N LEU A 14 -12.84 -14.78 9.41
CA LEU A 14 -11.49 -14.96 8.90
C LEU A 14 -10.66 -13.73 9.29
N THR A 15 -10.06 -13.78 10.47
CA THR A 15 -8.98 -12.87 10.86
C THR A 15 -7.72 -13.28 10.10
N TYR A 16 -7.48 -12.65 8.96
CA TYR A 16 -6.14 -12.63 8.38
C TYR A 16 -5.28 -11.71 9.26
N ALA A 17 -4.76 -12.28 10.34
CA ALA A 17 -3.58 -11.72 10.96
C ALA A 17 -2.43 -11.98 9.99
N MET A 18 -2.01 -10.97 9.24
CA MET A 18 -0.71 -11.00 8.58
C MET A 18 0.32 -11.23 9.69
N PRO A 19 1.10 -12.32 9.65
CA PRO A 19 2.13 -12.51 10.66
C PRO A 19 3.15 -11.38 10.48
N TYR A 20 3.20 -10.47 11.42
CA TYR A 20 4.25 -9.44 11.59
C TYR A 20 5.68 -10.07 11.59
N SER A 21 5.76 -11.39 11.70
CA SER A 21 7.00 -12.16 11.68
C SER A 21 7.64 -12.32 10.30
N ASP A 22 6.94 -12.04 9.19
CA ASP A 22 7.52 -12.23 7.85
C ASP A 22 8.16 -10.96 7.27
N ILE A 23 7.99 -9.80 7.94
CA ILE A 23 8.76 -8.58 7.61
C ILE A 23 10.24 -8.71 8.06
N GLY A 24 10.56 -9.72 8.87
CA GLY A 24 11.88 -9.95 9.47
C GLY A 24 12.97 -10.55 8.56
N SER A 25 12.64 -11.04 7.37
CA SER A 25 13.64 -11.37 6.35
C SER A 25 13.74 -10.24 5.33
N THR A 26 14.19 -9.06 5.77
CA THR A 26 14.50 -7.97 4.86
C THR A 26 15.62 -8.41 3.93
N GLU A 27 15.28 -8.71 2.67
CA GLU A 27 16.29 -8.76 1.62
C GLU A 27 17.13 -7.49 1.76
N LYS A 28 18.44 -7.64 1.80
CA LYS A 28 19.39 -6.53 1.97
C LYS A 28 19.07 -5.41 0.96
N GLY A 29 18.58 -4.27 1.45
CA GLY A 29 18.18 -3.13 0.61
C GLY A 29 16.67 -2.94 0.45
N SER A 30 15.82 -3.69 1.16
CA SER A 30 14.37 -3.42 1.22
C SER A 30 14.07 -2.27 2.16
N SER A 31 13.11 -1.45 1.79
CA SER A 31 12.57 -0.36 2.60
C SER A 31 11.06 -0.52 2.71
N TYR A 32 10.48 -0.01 3.77
CA TYR A 32 9.06 -0.10 4.03
C TYR A 32 8.57 1.14 4.78
N GLY A 33 7.26 1.27 4.87
CA GLY A 33 6.67 2.39 5.58
C GLY A 33 5.15 2.28 5.69
N SER A 34 4.54 3.35 6.17
CA SER A 34 3.09 3.43 6.30
C SER A 34 2.45 4.22 5.15
N ILE A 35 1.22 3.87 4.81
CA ILE A 35 0.29 4.71 4.06
C ILE A 35 -0.56 5.49 5.06
N ALA A 36 -0.62 6.81 4.89
CA ALA A 36 -1.45 7.71 5.67
C ALA A 36 -1.89 8.86 4.76
N SER A 37 -3.07 8.76 4.16
CA SER A 37 -3.55 9.70 3.15
C SER A 37 -5.03 9.98 3.34
N ILE A 38 -5.45 11.18 2.95
CA ILE A 38 -6.87 11.54 2.81
C ILE A 38 -7.12 11.84 1.35
N GLN A 39 -8.09 11.14 0.75
CA GLN A 39 -8.51 11.36 -0.62
C GLN A 39 -9.84 12.08 -0.67
N GLN A 40 -9.91 13.08 -1.53
CA GLN A 40 -11.14 13.79 -1.86
C GLN A 40 -11.50 13.47 -3.30
N MET A 41 -12.74 13.06 -3.53
CA MET A 41 -13.23 12.85 -4.88
C MET A 41 -13.62 14.21 -5.51
N LYS A 42 -13.46 14.35 -6.82
CA LYS A 42 -13.75 15.60 -7.54
C LYS A 42 -15.21 16.02 -7.52
N GLU A 43 -16.12 15.08 -7.41
CA GLU A 43 -17.54 15.38 -7.47
C GLU A 43 -17.98 16.17 -6.24
N VAL A 44 -18.77 17.22 -6.48
CA VAL A 44 -19.34 18.04 -5.41
C VAL A 44 -20.19 17.13 -4.50
N ASN A 45 -19.94 17.20 -3.18
CA ASN A 45 -20.56 16.35 -2.15
C ASN A 45 -20.11 14.87 -2.12
N SER A 46 -19.08 14.50 -2.85
CA SER A 46 -18.47 13.17 -2.70
C SER A 46 -17.82 13.02 -1.34
N PRO A 47 -17.89 11.83 -0.73
CA PRO A 47 -17.27 11.61 0.57
C PRO A 47 -15.74 11.65 0.46
N SER A 48 -15.10 12.19 1.49
CA SER A 48 -13.66 12.03 1.67
C SER A 48 -13.33 10.67 2.29
N TRP A 49 -12.18 10.13 1.95
CA TRP A 49 -11.72 8.82 2.37
C TRP A 49 -10.41 8.90 3.13
N ILE A 50 -10.28 8.14 4.20
CA ILE A 50 -9.02 7.87 4.86
C ILE A 50 -8.43 6.61 4.23
N LEU A 51 -7.15 6.68 3.85
CA LEU A 51 -6.36 5.54 3.42
C LEU A 51 -5.27 5.30 4.46
N SER A 52 -5.21 4.08 4.97
CA SER A 52 -4.20 3.67 5.94
C SER A 52 -3.71 2.25 5.69
N GLY A 53 -2.41 2.04 5.78
CA GLY A 53 -1.82 0.74 5.50
C GLY A 53 -0.31 0.75 5.49
N GLU A 54 0.28 -0.19 4.77
CA GLU A 54 1.73 -0.41 4.73
C GLU A 54 2.18 -0.64 3.30
N TRP A 55 3.44 -0.37 3.04
CA TRP A 55 4.12 -0.64 1.78
C TRP A 55 5.54 -1.16 2.02
N ALA A 56 6.04 -1.93 1.06
CA ALA A 56 7.40 -2.42 1.01
C ALA A 56 7.97 -2.30 -0.40
N THR A 57 9.28 -2.05 -0.52
CA THR A 57 9.95 -1.89 -1.81
C THR A 57 11.44 -2.17 -1.71
N ASN A 58 12.07 -2.53 -2.83
CA ASN A 58 13.52 -2.55 -3.00
C ASN A 58 14.04 -1.38 -3.85
N LEU A 59 13.23 -0.36 -4.09
CA LEU A 59 13.54 0.75 -5.01
C LEU A 59 14.51 1.78 -4.40
N ILE A 60 14.45 2.02 -3.06
CA ILE A 60 15.20 3.09 -2.41
C ILE A 60 16.71 2.88 -2.56
N ASN A 61 17.42 3.96 -2.89
CA ASN A 61 18.88 3.98 -3.13
C ASN A 61 19.36 3.14 -4.31
N LYS A 62 18.46 2.72 -5.21
CA LYS A 62 18.77 2.00 -6.43
C LYS A 62 18.82 2.92 -7.65
N THR A 63 19.57 2.48 -8.66
CA THR A 63 19.63 3.07 -10.00
C THR A 63 18.96 2.11 -10.99
N LYS A 64 18.72 2.54 -12.22
CA LYS A 64 18.09 1.70 -13.24
C LYS A 64 18.90 0.43 -13.54
N THR A 65 20.22 0.49 -13.44
CA THR A 65 21.13 -0.63 -13.67
C THR A 65 21.17 -1.67 -12.55
N ASP A 66 20.65 -1.32 -11.37
CA ASP A 66 20.55 -2.25 -10.24
C ASP A 66 19.42 -3.29 -10.41
N PHE A 67 18.53 -3.07 -11.39
CA PHE A 67 17.41 -3.96 -11.65
C PHE A 67 17.66 -4.80 -12.92
N ASN A 68 17.43 -6.10 -12.80
CA ASN A 68 17.56 -7.08 -13.89
C ASN A 68 16.62 -8.27 -13.64
N HIS A 69 16.70 -9.31 -14.47
CA HIS A 69 15.84 -10.50 -14.34
C HIS A 69 16.00 -11.25 -13.01
N THR A 70 17.19 -11.23 -12.40
CA THR A 70 17.45 -11.90 -11.11
C THR A 70 17.16 -11.01 -9.90
N ASN A 71 17.11 -9.68 -10.10
CA ASN A 71 16.78 -8.69 -9.09
C ASN A 71 15.79 -7.67 -9.66
N PRO A 72 14.53 -8.04 -9.87
CA PRO A 72 13.54 -7.12 -10.41
C PRO A 72 13.20 -6.00 -9.43
N ALA A 73 12.76 -4.87 -9.96
CA ALA A 73 12.15 -3.81 -9.16
C ALA A 73 10.87 -4.33 -8.52
N LYS A 74 10.70 -4.14 -7.22
CA LYS A 74 9.53 -4.60 -6.46
C LYS A 74 8.90 -3.43 -5.70
N PHE A 75 7.60 -3.37 -5.74
CA PHE A 75 6.78 -2.52 -4.90
C PHE A 75 5.47 -3.23 -4.58
N ASP A 76 5.17 -3.35 -3.31
CA ASP A 76 3.93 -3.92 -2.79
C ASP A 76 3.33 -2.96 -1.77
N ALA A 77 2.01 -2.83 -1.76
CA ALA A 77 1.29 -2.05 -0.76
C ALA A 77 -0.06 -2.69 -0.44
N THR A 78 -0.45 -2.62 0.82
CA THR A 78 -1.78 -3.04 1.29
C THR A 78 -2.36 -1.95 2.16
N PHE A 79 -3.57 -1.49 1.84
CA PHE A 79 -4.20 -0.42 2.59
C PHE A 79 -5.72 -0.56 2.65
N THR A 80 -6.28 -0.04 3.73
CA THR A 80 -7.72 0.09 3.93
C THR A 80 -8.18 1.48 3.49
N MET A 81 -9.30 1.54 2.77
CA MET A 81 -10.08 2.76 2.55
C MET A 81 -11.32 2.75 3.43
N ILE A 82 -11.61 3.88 4.08
CA ILE A 82 -12.81 4.09 4.88
C ILE A 82 -13.29 5.52 4.72
N MET A 83 -14.58 5.74 4.56
CA MET A 83 -15.15 7.10 4.55
C MET A 83 -14.90 7.80 5.90
N LEU A 84 -14.75 9.13 5.89
CA LEU A 84 -14.67 9.91 7.13
C LEU A 84 -15.86 9.69 8.09
N SER A 85 -17.01 9.26 7.56
CA SER A 85 -18.17 8.85 8.36
C SER A 85 -18.02 7.50 9.07
N GLY A 86 -16.91 6.77 8.83
CA GLY A 86 -16.69 5.42 9.35
C GLY A 86 -17.35 4.31 8.53
N LEU A 87 -18.03 4.63 7.44
CA LEU A 87 -18.73 3.66 6.59
C LEU A 87 -17.86 3.17 5.43
N ALA A 88 -18.37 2.17 4.70
CA ALA A 88 -17.82 1.62 3.45
C ALA A 88 -16.35 1.21 3.52
N ARG A 89 -15.93 0.64 4.67
CA ARG A 89 -14.58 0.12 4.84
C ARG A 89 -14.31 -1.03 3.87
N HIS A 90 -13.19 -0.96 3.15
CA HIS A 90 -12.70 -2.01 2.27
C HIS A 90 -11.18 -1.92 2.10
N GLN A 91 -10.57 -2.96 1.52
CA GLN A 91 -9.11 -3.10 1.42
C GLN A 91 -8.67 -3.20 -0.04
N HIS A 92 -7.48 -2.66 -0.31
CA HIS A 92 -6.80 -2.74 -1.59
C HIS A 92 -5.37 -3.23 -1.42
N GLN A 93 -4.88 -3.89 -2.48
CA GLN A 93 -3.49 -4.28 -2.61
C GLN A 93 -2.95 -3.81 -3.95
N ILE A 94 -1.73 -3.27 -3.94
CA ILE A 94 -0.90 -3.02 -5.12
C ILE A 94 0.18 -4.09 -5.14
N SER A 95 0.37 -4.76 -6.27
CA SER A 95 1.36 -5.84 -6.43
C SER A 95 1.84 -5.95 -7.88
N ASN A 96 2.78 -6.86 -8.14
CA ASN A 96 3.31 -7.13 -9.48
C ASN A 96 3.83 -5.87 -10.19
N PHE A 97 4.54 -5.03 -9.44
CA PHE A 97 5.14 -3.83 -10.01
C PHE A 97 6.21 -4.20 -11.06
N SER A 98 6.12 -3.58 -12.24
CA SER A 98 7.10 -3.68 -13.31
C SER A 98 7.61 -2.29 -13.67
N LEU A 99 8.88 -2.03 -13.40
CA LEU A 99 9.53 -0.74 -13.66
C LEU A 99 9.68 -0.51 -15.17
N THR A 100 9.24 0.63 -15.65
CA THR A 100 9.44 1.08 -17.04
C THR A 100 10.47 2.21 -17.12
N ASP A 101 10.47 3.13 -16.17
CA ASP A 101 11.42 4.23 -16.13
C ASP A 101 11.78 4.66 -14.70
N LEU A 102 12.97 5.28 -14.56
CA LEU A 102 13.49 5.88 -13.34
C LEU A 102 14.07 7.25 -13.67
N HIS A 103 13.51 8.27 -13.06
CA HIS A 103 14.00 9.65 -13.13
C HIS A 103 14.41 10.13 -11.73
N THR A 104 15.47 10.92 -11.66
CA THR A 104 15.92 11.55 -10.41
C THR A 104 16.06 13.05 -10.63
N GLU A 105 15.38 13.81 -9.81
CA GLU A 105 15.45 15.27 -9.81
C GLU A 105 15.57 15.77 -8.38
N ASN A 106 16.65 16.50 -8.09
CA ASN A 106 16.99 16.91 -6.73
C ASN A 106 16.99 15.68 -5.78
N ASP A 107 16.30 15.79 -4.64
CA ASP A 107 16.17 14.71 -3.65
C ASP A 107 14.91 13.82 -3.88
N THR A 108 14.35 13.85 -5.08
CA THR A 108 13.18 13.06 -5.47
C THR A 108 13.55 12.03 -6.52
N LYS A 109 13.25 10.77 -6.24
CA LYS A 109 13.32 9.67 -7.21
C LYS A 109 11.91 9.28 -7.63
N THR A 110 11.67 9.26 -8.93
CA THR A 110 10.40 8.89 -9.55
C THR A 110 10.56 7.58 -10.30
N TYR A 111 9.81 6.57 -9.90
CA TYR A 111 9.76 5.24 -10.51
C TYR A 111 8.42 5.09 -11.22
N SER A 112 8.44 5.05 -12.55
CA SER A 112 7.25 4.83 -13.38
C SER A 112 7.17 3.35 -13.77
N GLY A 113 5.96 2.81 -13.82
CA GLY A 113 5.77 1.41 -14.15
C GLY A 113 4.32 1.01 -14.33
N LEU A 114 4.12 -0.30 -14.33
CA LEU A 114 2.82 -0.94 -14.37
C LEU A 114 2.65 -1.79 -13.12
N ALA A 115 1.42 -1.87 -12.58
CA ALA A 115 1.11 -2.70 -11.41
C ALA A 115 -0.24 -3.41 -11.54
N THR A 116 -0.49 -4.33 -10.63
CA THR A 116 -1.80 -4.96 -10.43
C THR A 116 -2.43 -4.36 -9.18
N ILE A 117 -3.74 -4.03 -9.26
CA ILE A 117 -4.49 -3.42 -8.15
C ILE A 117 -5.77 -4.21 -7.92
N THR A 118 -6.04 -4.56 -6.66
CA THR A 118 -7.31 -5.21 -6.30
C THR A 118 -8.45 -4.21 -6.34
N MET A 119 -9.54 -4.59 -7.01
CA MET A 119 -10.79 -3.83 -7.10
C MET A 119 -11.97 -4.72 -6.78
N LYS A 120 -13.15 -4.13 -6.51
CA LYS A 120 -14.36 -4.88 -6.15
C LYS A 120 -14.77 -5.93 -7.19
N LYS A 121 -14.56 -5.66 -8.47
CA LYS A 121 -14.90 -6.57 -9.59
C LYS A 121 -13.78 -7.56 -9.95
N GLY A 122 -12.70 -7.57 -9.21
CA GLY A 122 -11.49 -8.34 -9.47
C GLY A 122 -10.27 -7.44 -9.71
N PRO A 123 -9.07 -8.02 -9.77
CA PRO A 123 -7.84 -7.26 -9.95
C PRO A 123 -7.76 -6.62 -11.35
N LEU A 124 -7.31 -5.38 -11.40
CA LEU A 124 -6.91 -4.69 -12.62
C LEU A 124 -5.41 -4.86 -12.81
N THR A 125 -5.00 -5.35 -13.95
CA THR A 125 -3.58 -5.53 -14.33
C THR A 125 -3.10 -4.43 -15.25
N ASN A 126 -1.78 -4.22 -15.33
CA ASN A 126 -1.15 -3.22 -16.18
C ASN A 126 -1.70 -1.79 -15.95
N VAL A 127 -1.98 -1.47 -14.70
CA VAL A 127 -2.35 -0.11 -14.29
C VAL A 127 -1.08 0.75 -14.26
N PRO A 128 -1.02 1.86 -15.00
CA PRO A 128 0.09 2.80 -14.90
C PRO A 128 0.19 3.35 -13.48
N ILE A 129 1.39 3.31 -12.93
CA ILE A 129 1.70 3.75 -11.57
C ILE A 129 2.97 4.60 -11.58
N GLU A 130 2.98 5.64 -10.77
CA GLU A 130 4.15 6.45 -10.49
C GLU A 130 4.40 6.45 -8.97
N ILE A 131 5.61 6.07 -8.57
CA ILE A 131 6.04 6.03 -7.17
C ILE A 131 7.15 7.05 -7.00
N LYS A 132 6.95 8.05 -6.14
CA LYS A 132 7.99 9.02 -5.79
C LYS A 132 8.48 8.78 -4.38
N ILE A 133 9.79 8.78 -4.23
CA ILE A 133 10.45 8.82 -2.92
C ILE A 133 11.08 10.21 -2.78
N ILE A 134 10.61 10.98 -1.82
CA ILE A 134 10.96 12.39 -1.59
C ILE A 134 11.80 12.48 -0.32
N ASN A 135 13.03 12.98 -0.44
CA ASN A 135 13.99 13.13 0.67
C ASN A 135 14.19 11.86 1.50
N ASN A 136 13.96 10.67 0.94
CA ASN A 136 13.95 9.38 1.64
C ASN A 136 13.00 9.31 2.87
N ASN A 137 12.04 10.23 2.99
CA ASN A 137 11.12 10.32 4.13
C ASN A 137 9.65 10.14 3.75
N VAL A 138 9.28 10.54 2.54
CA VAL A 138 7.89 10.49 2.06
C VAL A 138 7.79 9.60 0.83
N ILE A 139 6.78 8.76 0.80
CA ILE A 139 6.34 8.09 -0.42
C ILE A 139 5.10 8.78 -0.97
N SER A 140 5.01 8.88 -2.29
CA SER A 140 3.85 9.34 -3.05
C SER A 140 3.57 8.29 -4.12
N VAL A 141 2.37 7.74 -4.14
CA VAL A 141 1.92 6.72 -5.10
C VAL A 141 0.76 7.28 -5.89
N TRP A 142 0.97 7.48 -7.17
CA TRP A 142 -0.07 7.92 -8.10
C TRP A 142 -0.48 6.77 -9.02
N LEU A 143 -1.77 6.58 -9.19
CA LEU A 143 -2.38 5.56 -10.05
C LEU A 143 -3.16 6.28 -11.15
N GLU A 144 -3.07 5.80 -12.40
CA GLU A 144 -3.82 6.40 -13.51
C GLU A 144 -5.33 6.39 -13.21
N PRO A 145 -5.96 7.56 -12.96
CA PRO A 145 -7.33 7.61 -12.45
C PRO A 145 -8.36 6.94 -13.34
N ILE A 146 -8.23 7.09 -14.67
CA ILE A 146 -9.16 6.48 -15.63
C ILE A 146 -9.11 4.94 -15.56
N LYS A 147 -7.91 4.38 -15.38
CA LYS A 147 -7.71 2.92 -15.29
C LYS A 147 -8.29 2.32 -14.03
N VAL A 148 -8.34 3.06 -12.95
CA VAL A 148 -8.90 2.65 -11.65
C VAL A 148 -10.30 3.22 -11.41
N GLU A 149 -11.04 3.59 -12.46
CA GLU A 149 -12.42 4.11 -12.40
C GLU A 149 -12.54 5.32 -11.44
N ASN A 150 -11.49 6.15 -11.34
CA ASN A 150 -11.36 7.27 -10.39
C ASN A 150 -11.52 6.88 -8.90
N HIS A 151 -11.36 5.60 -8.57
CA HIS A 151 -11.63 5.05 -7.24
C HIS A 151 -10.76 5.65 -6.12
N PHE A 152 -9.52 6.03 -6.45
CA PHE A 152 -8.56 6.60 -5.50
C PHE A 152 -8.46 8.13 -5.58
N GLY A 153 -9.35 8.78 -6.34
CA GLY A 153 -9.24 10.22 -6.63
C GLY A 153 -8.11 10.55 -7.59
N ASP A 154 -7.79 11.82 -7.72
CA ASP A 154 -6.74 12.34 -8.62
C ASP A 154 -5.50 12.82 -7.90
N SER A 155 -5.50 12.77 -6.59
CA SER A 155 -4.33 13.09 -5.77
C SER A 155 -3.53 11.82 -5.51
N PRO A 156 -2.20 11.91 -5.41
CA PRO A 156 -1.38 10.79 -5.00
C PRO A 156 -1.77 10.27 -3.60
N ILE A 157 -1.56 8.99 -3.39
CA ILE A 157 -1.62 8.36 -2.07
C ILE A 157 -0.29 8.61 -1.37
N TYR A 158 -0.30 9.22 -0.21
CA TYR A 158 0.92 9.54 0.53
C TYR A 158 1.17 8.56 1.67
N GLY A 159 2.44 8.47 2.05
CA GLY A 159 2.90 7.69 3.19
C GLY A 159 4.27 8.14 3.69
N THR A 160 4.75 7.49 4.72
CA THR A 160 6.08 7.74 5.29
C THR A 160 7.01 6.57 5.05
N VAL A 161 8.30 6.84 4.94
CA VAL A 161 9.38 5.84 4.93
C VAL A 161 9.81 5.60 6.37
N PHE A 162 9.91 4.35 6.81
CA PHE A 162 10.48 4.03 8.11
C PHE A 162 12.00 3.98 8.03
N THR A 163 12.65 4.64 8.97
CA THR A 163 14.09 4.59 9.16
C THR A 163 14.48 3.55 10.20
N SER A 164 15.75 3.19 10.28
CA SER A 164 16.26 2.29 11.33
C SER A 164 15.95 2.79 12.76
N LYS A 165 15.94 4.12 12.95
CA LYS A 165 15.58 4.73 14.24
C LYS A 165 14.12 4.51 14.63
N ASP A 166 13.20 4.50 13.66
CA ASP A 166 11.78 4.24 13.90
C ASP A 166 11.56 2.80 14.39
N LEU A 167 12.46 1.88 14.04
CA LEU A 167 12.43 0.49 14.44
C LEU A 167 12.95 0.26 15.86
N GLU A 168 14.04 0.93 16.22
CA GLU A 168 14.63 0.82 17.56
C GLU A 168 13.64 1.32 18.64
N GLY A 169 12.88 2.38 18.34
CA GLY A 169 11.83 2.89 19.23
C GLY A 169 10.69 1.91 19.50
N LYS A 170 10.33 1.07 18.53
CA LYS A 170 9.27 0.05 18.70
C LYS A 170 9.73 -1.14 19.56
N ALA A 171 11.00 -1.52 19.49
CA ALA A 171 11.55 -2.61 20.27
C ALA A 171 11.59 -2.29 21.78
N SER A 172 11.73 -1.01 22.16
CA SER A 172 11.77 -0.58 23.56
C SER A 172 10.40 -0.51 24.25
N ILE A 173 9.31 -0.35 23.51
CA ILE A 173 7.94 -0.27 24.06
C ILE A 173 7.39 -1.66 24.44
N GLY A 174 7.93 -2.73 23.82
CA GLY A 174 7.50 -4.12 24.11
C GLY A 174 8.19 -4.78 25.30
N ALA A 175 9.14 -4.12 25.96
CA ALA A 175 10.00 -4.72 27.01
C ALA A 175 9.63 -4.33 28.45
N THR A 176 8.51 -3.67 28.68
CA THR A 176 7.98 -3.46 30.05
C THR A 176 7.10 -4.65 30.46
N LYS A 177 7.67 -5.49 31.34
CA LYS A 177 7.01 -6.58 32.05
C LYS A 177 5.97 -6.04 33.02
#